data_b76b0df73568d74efc2256000124d24e
#
_entry.id   b76b0df73568d74efc2256000124d24e
#
_cell.length_a   1.000
_cell.length_b   1.000
_cell.length_c   1.000
_cell.angle_alpha   90.00
_cell.angle_beta   90.00
_cell.angle_gamma   90.00
#
_symmetry.space_group_name_H-M   'P 1'
#
loop_
_entity.id
_entity.type
_entity.pdbx_description
1 polymer ?
#
loop_
_entity_poly.entity_id
_entity_poly.type
_entity_poly.pdbx_seq_one_letter_code
_entity_poly.pdbx_strand_id
1 'polypeptide(L)'
;MTTIDLSIEKTRRANAIKRAKERNIVIPTYAQMKDPSKIPANVKEELKGIGLWDIDPRNLFRINWHNEPVASGGTFGGVNYLELPSSLTGVPARIVVLIGKWFPTGAHKVGAAFSCLVPRLVTGQFDPTTQKAVWPSTGNYCRGGAYDSALLACDSIAILPEGMSKERFEWLARVAGETIKTPGSESNVKEIFDKCWELRKSGQDLMIFNQFEEFGNYLWHFEVTGHAMEEILKQVMGPNDRYRGLASATGSAGTIASGDYLKKLFPDSKIVASEALQCPTLLENGFGAHRIEGIGDKHVPWIHNTKNTDVVTAIDDNAVVNISRLFNEE
;
A
#
# COMPACT_ATOMS: atom_id res chain seq x y z
N MET A 1 1.42 -22.53 4.25
CA MET A 1 1.18 -21.13 4.69
C MET A 1 2.43 -20.33 4.39
N THR A 2 2.31 -19.27 3.63
CA THR A 2 3.42 -18.32 3.45
C THR A 2 3.56 -17.58 4.77
N THR A 3 4.70 -17.69 5.43
CA THR A 3 4.98 -17.01 6.69
C THR A 3 6.08 -15.99 6.46
N ILE A 4 6.04 -14.86 7.18
CA ILE A 4 7.17 -13.94 7.20
C ILE A 4 8.33 -14.64 7.91
N ASP A 5 9.48 -14.69 7.26
CA ASP A 5 10.70 -15.19 7.88
C ASP A 5 11.16 -14.18 8.94
N LEU A 6 11.20 -14.63 10.20
CA LEU A 6 11.66 -13.86 11.36
C LEU A 6 13.02 -14.33 11.87
N SER A 7 13.75 -15.13 11.10
CA SER A 7 15.13 -15.50 11.44
C SER A 7 16.02 -14.26 11.57
N ILE A 8 16.87 -14.24 12.60
CA ILE A 8 17.69 -13.07 12.93
C ILE A 8 19.11 -13.26 12.40
N GLU A 9 19.53 -12.34 11.52
CA GLU A 9 20.91 -12.17 11.13
C GLU A 9 21.56 -11.07 12.00
N LYS A 10 22.40 -11.47 12.95
CA LYS A 10 22.89 -10.61 14.04
C LYS A 10 23.75 -9.43 13.55
N THR A 11 24.65 -9.67 12.59
CA THR A 11 25.61 -8.67 12.11
C THR A 11 24.89 -7.55 11.35
N ARG A 12 24.06 -7.90 10.37
CA ARG A 12 23.29 -6.93 9.57
C ARG A 12 22.26 -6.19 10.44
N ARG A 13 21.65 -6.90 11.40
CA ARG A 13 20.78 -6.27 12.39
C ARG A 13 21.50 -5.20 13.22
N ALA A 14 22.75 -5.47 13.64
CA ALA A 14 23.55 -4.48 14.36
C ALA A 14 23.81 -3.24 13.49
N ASN A 15 24.10 -3.42 12.20
CA ASN A 15 24.25 -2.32 11.24
C ASN A 15 22.96 -1.50 11.10
N ALA A 16 21.81 -2.16 10.96
CA ALA A 16 20.52 -1.49 10.89
C ALA A 16 20.20 -0.67 12.16
N ILE A 17 20.46 -1.23 13.34
CA ILE A 17 20.28 -0.53 14.62
C ILE A 17 21.22 0.68 14.72
N LYS A 18 22.49 0.52 14.33
CA LYS A 18 23.46 1.62 14.31
C LYS A 18 23.00 2.75 13.40
N ARG A 19 22.60 2.44 12.17
CA ARG A 19 22.10 3.41 11.19
C ARG A 19 20.85 4.14 11.73
N ALA A 20 19.90 3.42 12.31
CA ALA A 20 18.70 4.01 12.89
C ALA A 20 19.03 4.99 14.02
N LYS A 21 19.96 4.65 14.91
CA LYS A 21 20.42 5.56 15.98
C LYS A 21 21.12 6.80 15.45
N GLU A 22 22.02 6.67 14.47
CA GLU A 22 22.74 7.78 13.84
C GLU A 22 21.80 8.77 13.12
N ARG A 23 20.65 8.32 12.67
CA ARG A 23 19.64 9.08 11.93
C ARG A 23 18.41 9.44 12.75
N ASN A 24 18.40 9.14 14.06
CA ASN A 24 17.26 9.35 14.96
C ASN A 24 15.95 8.72 14.43
N ILE A 25 16.06 7.54 13.83
CA ILE A 25 14.91 6.82 13.28
C ILE A 25 14.27 5.99 14.39
N VAL A 26 12.98 6.20 14.62
CA VAL A 26 12.14 5.37 15.47
C VAL A 26 11.08 4.74 14.60
N ILE A 27 11.04 3.41 14.59
CA ILE A 27 10.10 2.64 13.77
C ILE A 27 8.81 2.45 14.57
N PRO A 28 7.66 2.89 14.05
CA PRO A 28 6.36 2.66 14.70
C PRO A 28 5.97 1.19 14.64
N THR A 29 5.18 0.78 15.63
CA THR A 29 4.55 -0.55 15.67
C THR A 29 3.17 -0.52 15.01
N TYR A 30 2.64 -1.67 14.60
CA TYR A 30 1.25 -1.77 14.16
C TYR A 30 0.25 -1.31 15.21
N ALA A 31 0.56 -1.48 16.50
CA ALA A 31 -0.29 -0.98 17.58
C ALA A 31 -0.42 0.55 17.54
N GLN A 32 0.65 1.26 17.18
CA GLN A 32 0.64 2.71 17.01
C GLN A 32 0.00 3.16 15.70
N MET A 33 0.11 2.35 14.65
CA MET A 33 -0.57 2.61 13.37
C MET A 33 -2.09 2.40 13.46
N LYS A 34 -2.53 1.46 14.30
CA LYS A 34 -3.94 1.19 14.56
C LYS A 34 -4.57 2.20 15.53
N ASP A 35 -3.78 2.72 16.45
CA ASP A 35 -4.24 3.59 17.51
C ASP A 35 -3.22 4.72 17.76
N PRO A 36 -3.44 5.90 17.14
CA PRO A 36 -2.55 7.05 17.31
C PRO A 36 -2.43 7.56 18.75
N SER A 37 -3.32 7.17 19.67
CA SER A 37 -3.16 7.52 21.09
C SER A 37 -1.88 6.95 21.69
N LYS A 38 -1.39 5.83 21.14
CA LYS A 38 -0.15 5.15 21.54
C LYS A 38 1.13 5.77 20.96
N ILE A 39 1.00 6.75 20.07
CA ILE A 39 2.16 7.50 19.55
C ILE A 39 2.66 8.45 20.64
N PRO A 40 3.98 8.50 20.92
CA PRO A 40 4.53 9.40 21.94
C PRO A 40 4.13 10.85 21.72
N ALA A 41 3.83 11.56 22.81
CA ALA A 41 3.32 12.94 22.74
C ALA A 41 4.31 13.91 22.06
N ASN A 42 5.61 13.74 22.32
CA ASN A 42 6.65 14.54 21.66
C ASN A 42 6.68 14.32 20.16
N VAL A 43 6.50 13.09 19.67
CA VAL A 43 6.44 12.80 18.23
C VAL A 43 5.23 13.49 17.59
N LYS A 44 4.06 13.42 18.25
CA LYS A 44 2.84 14.11 17.78
C LYS A 44 3.03 15.63 17.71
N GLU A 45 3.69 16.22 18.68
CA GLU A 45 3.97 17.66 18.68
C GLU A 45 4.92 18.05 17.56
N GLU A 46 6.01 17.31 17.39
CA GLU A 46 6.99 17.57 16.34
C GLU A 46 6.39 17.40 14.92
N LEU A 47 5.46 16.45 14.74
CA LEU A 47 4.78 16.24 13.46
C LEU A 47 3.94 17.42 13.00
N LYS A 48 3.49 18.30 13.88
CA LYS A 48 2.74 19.51 13.51
C LYS A 48 3.51 20.46 12.59
N GLY A 49 4.85 20.45 12.70
CA GLY A 49 5.74 21.26 11.86
C GLY A 49 6.26 20.56 10.61
N ILE A 50 5.87 19.29 10.37
CA ILE A 50 6.41 18.46 9.28
C ILE A 50 5.32 18.22 8.25
N GLY A 51 5.61 18.55 6.99
CA GLY A 51 4.72 18.27 5.86
C GLY A 51 4.58 16.74 5.61
N LEU A 52 3.42 16.35 5.09
CA LEU A 52 3.11 14.94 4.82
C LEU A 52 4.04 14.30 3.78
N TRP A 53 4.67 15.12 2.93
CA TRP A 53 5.59 14.71 1.87
C TRP A 53 7.07 14.95 2.21
N ASP A 54 7.37 15.48 3.38
CA ASP A 54 8.74 15.75 3.80
C ASP A 54 9.46 14.44 4.11
N ILE A 55 10.74 14.38 3.74
CA ILE A 55 11.60 13.24 4.06
C ILE A 55 12.10 13.41 5.50
N ASP A 56 11.22 13.12 6.43
CA ASP A 56 11.50 13.15 7.85
C ASP A 56 11.10 11.82 8.50
N PRO A 57 11.98 11.13 9.23
CA PRO A 57 11.68 9.82 9.82
C PRO A 57 10.41 9.78 10.69
N ARG A 58 9.99 10.90 11.26
CA ARG A 58 8.75 10.99 12.05
C ARG A 58 7.50 10.74 11.20
N ASN A 59 7.55 10.96 9.89
CA ASN A 59 6.46 10.63 8.98
C ASN A 59 6.16 9.11 8.90
N LEU A 60 7.05 8.24 9.39
CA LEU A 60 6.73 6.82 9.59
C LEU A 60 5.50 6.63 10.49
N PHE A 61 5.30 7.49 11.50
CA PHE A 61 4.12 7.45 12.37
C PHE A 61 2.82 7.88 11.68
N ARG A 62 2.90 8.55 10.51
CA ARG A 62 1.75 8.91 9.69
C ARG A 62 1.35 7.83 8.68
N ILE A 63 1.98 6.67 8.69
CA ILE A 63 1.58 5.52 7.88
C ILE A 63 0.37 4.83 8.56
N ASN A 64 -0.76 5.52 8.58
CA ASN A 64 -2.00 5.04 9.19
C ASN A 64 -3.24 5.73 8.57
N TRP A 65 -4.44 5.24 8.89
CA TRP A 65 -5.71 5.73 8.36
C TRP A 65 -6.30 6.96 9.09
N HIS A 66 -5.62 7.43 10.15
CA HIS A 66 -6.12 8.49 11.05
C HIS A 66 -5.52 9.87 10.76
N ASN A 67 -4.70 10.01 9.72
CA ASN A 67 -4.10 11.31 9.42
C ASN A 67 -5.14 12.32 8.97
N GLU A 68 -4.98 13.55 9.46
CA GLU A 68 -5.75 14.71 9.03
C GLU A 68 -4.99 15.56 8.02
N PRO A 69 -5.70 16.35 7.17
CA PRO A 69 -5.07 17.40 6.38
C PRO A 69 -4.32 18.40 7.27
N VAL A 70 -3.23 18.96 6.75
CA VAL A 70 -2.52 20.05 7.44
C VAL A 70 -3.46 21.23 7.74
N ALA A 71 -4.41 21.51 6.82
CA ALA A 71 -5.44 22.54 7.02
C ALA A 71 -6.38 22.27 8.21
N SER A 72 -6.50 21.01 8.64
CA SER A 72 -7.27 20.61 9.84
C SER A 72 -6.39 20.47 11.10
N GLY A 73 -5.13 20.92 11.03
CA GLY A 73 -4.17 20.85 12.14
C GLY A 73 -3.06 19.83 11.94
N GLY A 74 -3.11 18.95 10.93
CA GLY A 74 -2.09 17.96 10.62
C GLY A 74 -1.85 16.93 11.72
N THR A 75 -2.84 16.72 12.58
CA THR A 75 -2.83 15.78 13.70
C THR A 75 -3.51 14.46 13.33
N PHE A 76 -3.70 13.60 14.29
CA PHE A 76 -4.44 12.35 14.13
C PHE A 76 -5.87 12.51 14.62
N GLY A 77 -6.83 12.26 13.73
CA GLY A 77 -8.27 12.22 14.04
C GLY A 77 -8.83 10.81 14.03
N GLY A 78 -10.11 10.68 13.69
CA GLY A 78 -10.74 9.41 13.38
C GLY A 78 -10.28 8.86 12.03
N VAL A 79 -10.67 7.64 11.72
CA VAL A 79 -10.43 7.05 10.39
C VAL A 79 -11.20 7.84 9.34
N ASN A 80 -10.52 8.22 8.25
CA ASN A 80 -11.14 8.97 7.17
C ASN A 80 -12.00 8.04 6.29
N TYR A 81 -13.28 8.34 6.18
CA TYR A 81 -14.20 7.59 5.33
C TYR A 81 -15.29 8.48 4.74
N LEU A 82 -15.95 7.96 3.73
CA LEU A 82 -17.14 8.55 3.12
C LEU A 82 -18.23 7.48 3.04
N GLU A 83 -19.46 7.83 3.40
CA GLU A 83 -20.63 7.01 3.13
C GLU A 83 -21.32 7.50 1.87
N LEU A 84 -21.45 6.61 0.87
CA LEU A 84 -22.15 6.92 -0.37
C LEU A 84 -23.67 6.81 -0.14
N PRO A 85 -24.45 7.86 -0.45
CA PRO A 85 -25.89 7.83 -0.24
C PRO A 85 -26.57 6.88 -1.25
N SER A 86 -27.65 6.21 -0.83
CA SER A 86 -28.42 5.30 -1.69
C SER A 86 -29.03 6.00 -2.91
N SER A 87 -29.28 7.31 -2.82
CA SER A 87 -29.71 8.13 -3.97
C SER A 87 -28.67 8.19 -5.08
N LEU A 88 -27.38 8.10 -4.75
CA LEU A 88 -26.29 8.04 -5.72
C LEU A 88 -26.04 6.61 -6.22
N THR A 89 -26.05 5.65 -5.31
CA THR A 89 -25.68 4.27 -5.63
C THR A 89 -26.79 3.45 -6.24
N GLY A 90 -28.05 3.87 -6.09
CA GLY A 90 -29.23 3.16 -6.55
C GLY A 90 -29.55 1.87 -5.78
N VAL A 91 -28.80 1.58 -4.70
CA VAL A 91 -29.01 0.37 -3.89
C VAL A 91 -29.36 0.71 -2.44
N PRO A 92 -30.19 -0.09 -1.76
CA PRO A 92 -30.62 0.19 -0.37
C PRO A 92 -29.53 -0.14 0.67
N ALA A 93 -28.35 -0.59 0.25
CA ALA A 93 -27.23 -0.87 1.14
C ALA A 93 -26.42 0.40 1.43
N ARG A 94 -25.93 0.51 2.66
CA ARG A 94 -24.96 1.53 3.02
C ARG A 94 -23.59 1.12 2.47
N ILE A 95 -22.95 2.00 1.71
CA ILE A 95 -21.63 1.77 1.13
C ILE A 95 -20.66 2.76 1.76
N VAL A 96 -19.68 2.23 2.50
CA VAL A 96 -18.66 3.00 3.21
C VAL A 96 -17.32 2.83 2.50
N VAL A 97 -16.69 3.94 2.17
CA VAL A 97 -15.41 3.98 1.43
C VAL A 97 -14.34 4.62 2.29
N LEU A 98 -13.23 3.92 2.53
CA LEU A 98 -12.06 4.50 3.19
C LEU A 98 -11.36 5.51 2.27
N ILE A 99 -10.91 6.63 2.86
CA ILE A 99 -10.22 7.70 2.15
C ILE A 99 -8.73 7.64 2.47
N GLY A 100 -7.92 7.16 1.52
CA GLY A 100 -6.46 7.03 1.65
C GLY A 100 -5.65 8.26 1.22
N LYS A 101 -6.29 9.41 1.00
CA LYS A 101 -5.66 10.63 0.49
C LYS A 101 -4.59 11.21 1.42
N TRP A 102 -4.74 11.01 2.73
CA TRP A 102 -3.91 11.64 3.76
C TRP A 102 -2.72 10.78 4.22
N PHE A 103 -2.44 9.71 3.52
CA PHE A 103 -1.17 8.99 3.71
C PHE A 103 0.01 9.82 3.17
N PRO A 104 1.21 9.67 3.74
CA PRO A 104 2.43 10.06 3.04
C PRO A 104 2.42 9.47 1.62
N THR A 105 2.93 10.20 0.65
CA THR A 105 2.85 9.85 -0.78
C THR A 105 1.44 9.86 -1.40
N GLY A 106 0.39 10.23 -0.66
CA GLY A 106 -0.99 10.31 -1.13
C GLY A 106 -1.68 8.97 -1.38
N ALA A 107 -1.09 7.85 -0.92
CA ALA A 107 -1.64 6.51 -1.14
C ALA A 107 -1.26 5.54 -0.03
N HIS A 108 -2.18 4.62 0.30
CA HIS A 108 -1.97 3.58 1.33
C HIS A 108 -0.83 2.58 1.00
N LYS A 109 -0.34 2.55 -0.24
CA LYS A 109 0.77 1.66 -0.64
C LYS A 109 2.07 1.92 0.13
N VAL A 110 2.25 3.09 0.73
CA VAL A 110 3.36 3.34 1.66
C VAL A 110 3.32 2.38 2.86
N GLY A 111 2.15 2.04 3.40
CA GLY A 111 2.02 1.06 4.46
C GLY A 111 2.35 -0.37 4.02
N ALA A 112 1.93 -0.75 2.81
CA ALA A 112 2.31 -2.03 2.22
C ALA A 112 3.83 -2.15 2.05
N ALA A 113 4.49 -1.12 1.53
CA ALA A 113 5.94 -1.08 1.35
C ALA A 113 6.69 -1.08 2.69
N PHE A 114 6.24 -0.28 3.66
CA PHE A 114 6.76 -0.29 5.03
C PHE A 114 6.79 -1.72 5.61
N SER A 115 5.71 -2.46 5.47
CA SER A 115 5.59 -3.81 6.01
C SER A 115 6.35 -4.88 5.24
N CYS A 116 6.83 -4.57 4.03
CA CYS A 116 7.79 -5.41 3.33
C CYS A 116 9.23 -5.13 3.79
N LEU A 117 9.61 -3.87 3.96
CA LEU A 117 10.97 -3.45 4.30
C LEU A 117 11.31 -3.62 5.79
N VAL A 118 10.44 -3.16 6.68
CA VAL A 118 10.74 -3.09 8.12
C VAL A 118 11.04 -4.45 8.76
N PRO A 119 10.28 -5.54 8.50
CA PRO A 119 10.63 -6.84 9.05
C PRO A 119 12.04 -7.30 8.66
N ARG A 120 12.47 -7.02 7.43
CA ARG A 120 13.80 -7.34 6.94
C ARG A 120 14.89 -6.52 7.64
N LEU A 121 14.64 -5.24 7.91
CA LEU A 121 15.54 -4.38 8.68
C LEU A 121 15.69 -4.85 10.14
N VAL A 122 14.57 -5.09 10.83
CA VAL A 122 14.61 -5.42 12.26
C VAL A 122 15.10 -6.83 12.55
N THR A 123 15.06 -7.73 11.57
CA THR A 123 15.66 -9.07 11.64
C THR A 123 17.11 -9.12 11.14
N GLY A 124 17.55 -8.10 10.40
CA GLY A 124 18.87 -8.07 9.75
C GLY A 124 18.93 -8.84 8.43
N GLN A 125 17.77 -9.22 7.86
CA GLN A 125 17.71 -9.82 6.52
C GLN A 125 18.02 -8.80 5.43
N PHE A 126 17.87 -7.52 5.71
CA PHE A 126 18.29 -6.40 4.86
C PHE A 126 19.31 -5.53 5.62
N ASP A 127 20.47 -5.28 5.00
CA ASP A 127 21.50 -4.39 5.53
C ASP A 127 21.43 -3.03 4.85
N PRO A 128 20.97 -1.98 5.55
CA PRO A 128 20.83 -0.64 4.98
C PRO A 128 22.18 0.04 4.67
N THR A 129 23.31 -0.57 5.04
CA THR A 129 24.65 0.00 4.83
C THR A 129 25.31 -0.50 3.56
N THR A 130 24.85 -1.62 3.01
CA THR A 130 25.45 -2.27 1.83
C THR A 130 24.43 -2.60 0.75
N GLN A 131 23.18 -2.88 1.11
CA GLN A 131 22.16 -3.33 0.18
C GLN A 131 21.28 -2.18 -0.31
N LYS A 132 20.81 -2.27 -1.56
CA LYS A 132 19.77 -1.38 -2.10
C LYS A 132 18.42 -2.07 -2.09
N ALA A 133 17.38 -1.37 -1.67
CA ALA A 133 15.99 -1.81 -1.76
C ALA A 133 15.44 -1.52 -3.16
N VAL A 134 15.03 -2.54 -3.90
CA VAL A 134 14.47 -2.40 -5.25
C VAL A 134 12.95 -2.47 -5.20
N TRP A 135 12.30 -1.45 -5.77
CA TRP A 135 10.84 -1.28 -5.74
C TRP A 135 10.25 -1.34 -7.15
N PRO A 136 9.92 -2.54 -7.65
CA PRO A 136 9.33 -2.72 -8.97
C PRO A 136 7.82 -2.45 -8.92
N SER A 137 7.35 -1.43 -9.62
CA SER A 137 5.91 -1.14 -9.72
C SER A 137 5.65 -0.04 -10.74
N THR A 138 4.46 -0.05 -11.32
CA THR A 138 4.01 1.00 -12.23
C THR A 138 3.65 2.31 -11.52
N GLY A 139 3.51 2.33 -10.17
CA GLY A 139 3.02 3.55 -9.54
C GLY A 139 3.19 3.65 -8.02
N ASN A 140 2.09 3.61 -7.30
CA ASN A 140 2.02 4.00 -5.88
C ASN A 140 2.89 3.13 -4.95
N TYR A 141 3.10 1.84 -5.26
CA TYR A 141 3.94 0.99 -4.44
C TYR A 141 5.43 1.36 -4.57
N CYS A 142 5.90 1.64 -5.78
CA CYS A 142 7.25 2.15 -6.02
C CYS A 142 7.49 3.47 -5.29
N ARG A 143 6.53 4.41 -5.37
CA ARG A 143 6.60 5.69 -4.62
C ARG A 143 6.65 5.46 -3.11
N GLY A 144 5.78 4.60 -2.59
CA GLY A 144 5.77 4.23 -1.17
C GLY A 144 7.09 3.64 -0.72
N GLY A 145 7.61 2.68 -1.47
CA GLY A 145 8.87 2.01 -1.15
C GLY A 145 10.10 2.93 -1.20
N ALA A 146 10.18 3.80 -2.19
CA ALA A 146 11.24 4.80 -2.27
C ALA A 146 11.18 5.78 -1.08
N TYR A 147 9.97 6.22 -0.72
CA TYR A 147 9.75 7.10 0.41
C TYR A 147 10.12 6.43 1.74
N ASP A 148 9.64 5.21 1.99
CA ASP A 148 9.99 4.44 3.19
C ASP A 148 11.50 4.20 3.29
N SER A 149 12.15 3.90 2.15
CA SER A 149 13.60 3.74 2.10
C SER A 149 14.31 5.02 2.52
N ALA A 150 13.87 6.17 2.02
CA ALA A 150 14.44 7.47 2.40
C ALA A 150 14.24 7.78 3.89
N LEU A 151 13.03 7.53 4.43
CA LEU A 151 12.73 7.73 5.86
C LEU A 151 13.56 6.80 6.76
N LEU A 152 13.86 5.59 6.29
CA LEU A 152 14.63 4.56 7.00
C LEU A 152 16.13 4.60 6.70
N ALA A 153 16.60 5.63 5.98
CA ALA A 153 17.98 5.83 5.57
C ALA A 153 18.57 4.61 4.82
N CYS A 154 17.77 4.02 3.93
CA CYS A 154 18.13 2.94 3.03
C CYS A 154 18.30 3.46 1.61
N ASP A 155 19.32 3.01 0.90
CA ASP A 155 19.42 3.27 -0.53
C ASP A 155 18.35 2.48 -1.29
N SER A 156 17.79 3.07 -2.35
CA SER A 156 16.72 2.43 -3.12
C SER A 156 16.84 2.63 -4.62
N ILE A 157 16.28 1.66 -5.35
CA ILE A 157 16.09 1.70 -6.80
C ILE A 157 14.59 1.62 -7.08
N ALA A 158 14.07 2.63 -7.73
CA ALA A 158 12.70 2.66 -8.22
C ALA A 158 12.65 2.18 -9.68
N ILE A 159 11.82 1.18 -9.99
CA ILE A 159 11.65 0.69 -11.37
C ILE A 159 10.21 0.93 -11.80
N LEU A 160 10.03 1.67 -12.90
CA LEU A 160 8.71 1.98 -13.43
C LEU A 160 8.73 2.22 -14.95
N PRO A 161 7.58 2.04 -15.65
CA PRO A 161 7.51 2.27 -17.09
C PRO A 161 7.75 3.72 -17.45
N GLU A 162 8.39 3.95 -18.60
CA GLU A 162 8.72 5.28 -19.12
C GLU A 162 7.49 6.14 -19.46
N GLY A 163 6.35 5.51 -19.76
CA GLY A 163 5.08 6.18 -20.05
C GLY A 163 4.39 6.82 -18.85
N MET A 164 4.95 6.67 -17.64
CA MET A 164 4.39 7.29 -16.44
C MET A 164 4.61 8.82 -16.44
N SER A 165 3.82 9.55 -15.66
CA SER A 165 3.85 11.03 -15.64
C SER A 165 5.24 11.59 -15.29
N LYS A 166 5.59 12.72 -15.93
CA LYS A 166 6.85 13.43 -15.69
C LYS A 166 7.03 13.80 -14.21
N GLU A 167 5.97 14.28 -13.57
CA GLU A 167 5.97 14.65 -12.15
C GLU A 167 6.36 13.47 -11.24
N ARG A 168 5.95 12.27 -11.58
CA ARG A 168 6.29 11.04 -10.84
C ARG A 168 7.79 10.78 -10.90
N PHE A 169 8.40 10.92 -12.07
CA PHE A 169 9.85 10.78 -12.23
C PHE A 169 10.63 11.88 -11.51
N GLU A 170 10.20 13.13 -11.61
CA GLU A 170 10.82 14.27 -10.93
C GLU A 170 10.77 14.13 -9.41
N TRP A 171 9.67 13.60 -8.88
CA TRP A 171 9.55 13.31 -7.46
C TRP A 171 10.47 12.15 -7.03
N LEU A 172 10.46 11.05 -7.78
CA LEU A 172 11.32 9.90 -7.48
C LEU A 172 12.81 10.23 -7.56
N ALA A 173 13.23 11.07 -8.49
CA ALA A 173 14.61 11.53 -8.58
C ALA A 173 15.10 12.28 -7.34
N ARG A 174 14.20 12.82 -6.52
CA ARG A 174 14.53 13.47 -5.24
C ARG A 174 14.53 12.53 -4.05
N VAL A 175 13.88 11.38 -4.16
CA VAL A 175 13.59 10.49 -3.03
C VAL A 175 14.33 9.16 -3.16
N ALA A 176 14.33 8.55 -4.35
CA ALA A 176 15.05 7.31 -4.63
C ALA A 176 16.54 7.60 -4.92
N GLY A 177 17.42 6.68 -4.54
CA GLY A 177 18.84 6.76 -4.91
C GLY A 177 19.06 6.58 -6.41
N GLU A 178 18.22 5.75 -7.05
CA GLU A 178 18.26 5.48 -8.49
C GLU A 178 16.85 5.26 -9.04
N THR A 179 16.60 5.70 -10.27
CA THR A 179 15.34 5.46 -10.96
C THR A 179 15.62 4.81 -12.33
N ILE A 180 15.06 3.63 -12.54
CA ILE A 180 15.19 2.87 -13.77
C ILE A 180 13.87 2.92 -14.54
N LYS A 181 13.94 3.34 -15.80
CA LYS A 181 12.80 3.34 -16.72
C LYS A 181 12.76 2.03 -17.50
N THR A 182 11.58 1.45 -17.61
CA THR A 182 11.33 0.30 -18.48
C THR A 182 10.44 0.71 -19.65
N PRO A 183 10.51 0.05 -20.81
CA PRO A 183 9.61 0.35 -21.92
C PRO A 183 8.14 0.18 -21.56
N GLY A 184 7.27 1.03 -22.13
CA GLY A 184 5.82 0.87 -22.08
C GLY A 184 5.10 1.76 -21.07
N SER A 185 3.92 1.31 -20.68
CA SER A 185 2.94 2.05 -19.86
C SER A 185 2.54 1.26 -18.61
N GLU A 186 1.47 1.68 -17.93
CA GLU A 186 0.91 1.09 -16.69
C GLU A 186 0.76 -0.45 -16.75
N SER A 187 0.40 -1.00 -17.91
CA SER A 187 0.17 -2.44 -18.10
C SER A 187 1.44 -3.25 -18.37
N ASN A 188 2.60 -2.60 -18.52
CA ASN A 188 3.86 -3.27 -18.89
C ASN A 188 4.63 -3.80 -17.66
N VAL A 189 4.00 -4.69 -16.91
CA VAL A 189 4.58 -5.30 -15.70
C VAL A 189 5.69 -6.30 -16.06
N LYS A 190 5.60 -6.96 -17.21
CA LYS A 190 6.62 -7.93 -17.66
C LYS A 190 8.01 -7.29 -17.79
N GLU A 191 8.10 -6.13 -18.39
CA GLU A 191 9.35 -5.40 -18.62
C GLU A 191 10.01 -5.00 -17.28
N ILE A 192 9.18 -4.70 -16.26
CA ILE A 192 9.62 -4.47 -14.90
C ILE A 192 10.23 -5.75 -14.31
N PHE A 193 9.57 -6.89 -14.48
CA PHE A 193 10.09 -8.18 -13.99
C PHE A 193 11.37 -8.59 -14.72
N ASP A 194 11.45 -8.41 -16.04
CA ASP A 194 12.66 -8.68 -16.82
C ASP A 194 13.83 -7.84 -16.26
N LYS A 195 13.59 -6.57 -15.92
CA LYS A 195 14.60 -5.71 -15.30
C LYS A 195 15.01 -6.18 -13.92
N CYS A 196 14.07 -6.69 -13.11
CA CYS A 196 14.40 -7.31 -11.85
C CYS A 196 15.32 -8.53 -12.00
N TRP A 197 15.09 -9.36 -13.03
CA TRP A 197 15.96 -10.49 -13.34
C TRP A 197 17.37 -10.07 -13.79
N GLU A 198 17.48 -9.01 -14.59
CA GLU A 198 18.77 -8.42 -14.96
C GLU A 198 19.55 -7.95 -13.71
N LEU A 199 18.86 -7.22 -12.83
CA LEU A 199 19.46 -6.75 -11.59
C LEU A 199 19.93 -7.89 -10.67
N ARG A 200 19.14 -8.96 -10.56
CA ARG A 200 19.57 -10.18 -9.80
C ARG A 200 20.86 -10.79 -10.36
N LYS A 201 21.09 -10.69 -11.67
CA LYS A 201 22.27 -11.24 -12.35
C LYS A 201 23.45 -10.26 -12.38
N SER A 202 23.25 -9.00 -12.00
CA SER A 202 24.29 -7.95 -12.09
C SER A 202 25.41 -8.09 -11.05
N GLY A 203 25.25 -8.94 -10.05
CA GLY A 203 26.20 -9.07 -8.92
C GLY A 203 26.13 -7.94 -7.89
N GLN A 204 25.20 -6.99 -8.06
CA GLN A 204 24.95 -5.96 -7.05
C GLN A 204 24.27 -6.57 -5.81
N ASP A 205 24.61 -6.04 -4.62
CA ASP A 205 23.95 -6.45 -3.38
C ASP A 205 22.61 -5.71 -3.24
N LEU A 206 21.53 -6.34 -3.68
CA LEU A 206 20.18 -5.78 -3.67
C LEU A 206 19.14 -6.75 -3.14
N MET A 207 18.04 -6.17 -2.64
CA MET A 207 16.84 -6.91 -2.29
C MET A 207 15.64 -6.36 -3.05
N ILE A 208 14.97 -7.23 -3.80
CA ILE A 208 13.80 -6.87 -4.61
C ILE A 208 12.54 -7.12 -3.77
N PHE A 209 11.78 -6.04 -3.56
CA PHE A 209 10.50 -6.07 -2.85
C PHE A 209 9.36 -6.12 -3.86
N ASN A 210 8.97 -7.33 -4.27
CA ASN A 210 7.86 -7.52 -5.20
C ASN A 210 6.52 -7.56 -4.45
N GLN A 211 5.66 -6.57 -4.67
CA GLN A 211 4.36 -6.47 -3.97
C GLN A 211 3.43 -7.68 -4.17
N PHE A 212 3.62 -8.46 -5.22
CA PHE A 212 2.82 -9.64 -5.54
C PHE A 212 3.25 -10.90 -4.78
N GLU A 213 4.47 -10.89 -4.21
CA GLU A 213 5.10 -12.00 -3.49
C GLU A 213 5.32 -11.70 -2.00
N GLU A 214 5.57 -10.43 -1.66
CA GLU A 214 5.91 -10.02 -0.30
C GLU A 214 4.70 -10.05 0.62
N PHE A 215 4.70 -10.99 1.56
CA PHE A 215 3.60 -11.17 2.52
C PHE A 215 3.43 -9.96 3.46
N GLY A 216 4.42 -9.10 3.58
CA GLY A 216 4.32 -7.82 4.29
C GLY A 216 3.19 -6.92 3.75
N ASN A 217 2.99 -6.90 2.42
CA ASN A 217 1.87 -6.19 1.80
C ASN A 217 0.51 -6.71 2.30
N TYR A 218 0.31 -8.04 2.35
CA TYR A 218 -0.88 -8.65 2.93
C TYR A 218 -1.04 -8.30 4.40
N LEU A 219 0.04 -8.44 5.18
CA LEU A 219 0.00 -8.29 6.63
C LEU A 219 -0.39 -6.86 7.07
N TRP A 220 0.13 -5.84 6.38
CA TRP A 220 -0.23 -4.46 6.72
C TRP A 220 -1.71 -4.19 6.50
N HIS A 221 -2.27 -4.66 5.39
CA HIS A 221 -3.69 -4.51 5.13
C HIS A 221 -4.55 -5.34 6.08
N PHE A 222 -4.11 -6.55 6.40
CA PHE A 222 -4.80 -7.38 7.38
C PHE A 222 -4.85 -6.70 8.76
N GLU A 223 -3.70 -6.24 9.27
CA GLU A 223 -3.58 -5.67 10.62
C GLU A 223 -4.10 -4.22 10.69
N VAL A 224 -3.67 -3.36 9.78
CA VAL A 224 -3.91 -1.91 9.92
C VAL A 224 -5.17 -1.48 9.17
N THR A 225 -5.33 -1.89 7.91
CA THR A 225 -6.53 -1.52 7.14
C THR A 225 -7.77 -2.25 7.65
N GLY A 226 -7.67 -3.54 7.97
CA GLY A 226 -8.77 -4.31 8.55
C GLY A 226 -9.26 -3.71 9.87
N HIS A 227 -8.33 -3.31 10.74
CA HIS A 227 -8.67 -2.65 12.00
C HIS A 227 -9.35 -1.28 11.79
N ALA A 228 -8.86 -0.47 10.84
CA ALA A 228 -9.50 0.80 10.51
C ALA A 228 -10.94 0.61 10.00
N MET A 229 -11.17 -0.41 9.17
CA MET A 229 -12.53 -0.76 8.74
C MET A 229 -13.41 -1.22 9.90
N GLU A 230 -12.88 -2.02 10.82
CA GLU A 230 -13.59 -2.43 12.04
C GLU A 230 -14.00 -1.21 12.87
N GLU A 231 -13.12 -0.24 13.04
CA GLU A 231 -13.39 1.01 13.78
C GLU A 231 -14.56 1.77 13.15
N ILE A 232 -14.56 1.94 11.82
CA ILE A 232 -15.67 2.59 11.12
C ILE A 232 -16.97 1.79 11.27
N LEU A 233 -16.92 0.48 11.11
CA LEU A 233 -18.11 -0.36 11.25
C LEU A 233 -18.73 -0.22 12.65
N LYS A 234 -17.91 -0.13 13.70
CA LYS A 234 -18.39 0.13 15.06
C LYS A 234 -19.06 1.49 15.22
N GLN A 235 -18.65 2.50 14.45
CA GLN A 235 -19.25 3.83 14.49
C GLN A 235 -20.56 3.91 13.70
N VAL A 236 -20.62 3.26 12.53
CA VAL A 236 -21.72 3.46 11.58
C VAL A 236 -22.83 2.42 11.70
N MET A 237 -22.53 1.23 12.23
CA MET A 237 -23.52 0.16 12.34
C MET A 237 -24.47 0.39 13.51
N GLY A 238 -25.76 0.38 13.24
CA GLY A 238 -26.82 0.31 14.24
C GLY A 238 -27.06 -1.14 14.71
N PRO A 239 -27.91 -1.33 15.74
CA PRO A 239 -28.14 -2.64 16.36
C PRO A 239 -28.74 -3.70 15.42
N ASN A 240 -29.41 -3.28 14.37
CA ASN A 240 -30.04 -4.16 13.35
C ASN A 240 -29.23 -4.26 12.05
N ASP A 241 -28.14 -3.53 11.93
CA ASP A 241 -27.32 -3.55 10.72
C ASP A 241 -26.49 -4.84 10.65
N ARG A 242 -26.24 -5.27 9.42
CA ARG A 242 -25.42 -6.43 9.13
C ARG A 242 -24.32 -6.06 8.15
N TYR A 243 -23.07 -6.28 8.55
CA TYR A 243 -21.96 -6.19 7.63
C TYR A 243 -22.06 -7.30 6.56
N ARG A 244 -22.15 -6.92 5.30
CA ARG A 244 -22.34 -7.85 4.18
C ARG A 244 -21.05 -8.25 3.50
N GLY A 245 -20.07 -7.37 3.47
CA GLY A 245 -18.79 -7.71 2.86
C GLY A 245 -17.97 -6.51 2.43
N LEU A 246 -16.84 -6.83 1.82
CA LEU A 246 -15.87 -5.92 1.23
C LEU A 246 -15.84 -6.09 -0.29
N ALA A 247 -15.93 -4.99 -1.03
CA ALA A 247 -15.54 -4.93 -2.43
C ALA A 247 -14.19 -4.21 -2.54
N SER A 248 -13.22 -4.83 -3.18
CA SER A 248 -11.87 -4.28 -3.35
C SER A 248 -11.43 -4.40 -4.80
N ALA A 249 -11.11 -3.26 -5.41
CA ALA A 249 -10.38 -3.26 -6.68
C ALA A 249 -9.00 -3.85 -6.43
N THR A 250 -8.58 -4.80 -7.27
CA THR A 250 -7.39 -5.60 -7.01
C THR A 250 -6.36 -5.56 -8.13
N GLY A 251 -5.10 -5.50 -7.73
CA GLY A 251 -3.93 -5.80 -8.54
C GLY A 251 -3.06 -6.75 -7.71
N SER A 252 -2.26 -6.25 -6.77
CA SER A 252 -1.42 -7.09 -5.91
C SER A 252 -2.16 -7.85 -4.80
N ALA A 253 -3.48 -7.73 -4.71
CA ALA A 253 -4.35 -8.37 -3.71
C ALA A 253 -4.12 -7.96 -2.24
N GLY A 254 -3.23 -7.00 -1.97
CA GLY A 254 -2.95 -6.58 -0.59
C GLY A 254 -4.20 -6.13 0.17
N THR A 255 -5.03 -5.28 -0.44
CA THR A 255 -6.25 -4.74 0.20
C THR A 255 -7.31 -5.81 0.51
N ILE A 256 -7.34 -6.92 -0.23
CA ILE A 256 -8.24 -8.06 0.02
C ILE A 256 -7.98 -8.66 1.41
N ALA A 257 -6.75 -8.58 1.92
CA ALA A 257 -6.41 -9.07 3.25
C ALA A 257 -7.21 -8.40 4.38
N SER A 258 -7.69 -7.16 4.19
CA SER A 258 -8.60 -6.54 5.16
C SER A 258 -9.97 -7.25 5.21
N GLY A 259 -10.41 -7.83 4.10
CA GLY A 259 -11.57 -8.71 4.07
C GLY A 259 -11.35 -10.01 4.85
N ASP A 260 -10.15 -10.59 4.76
CA ASP A 260 -9.78 -11.75 5.58
C ASP A 260 -9.81 -11.44 7.09
N TYR A 261 -9.37 -10.23 7.47
CA TYR A 261 -9.51 -9.74 8.83
C TYR A 261 -10.97 -9.63 9.25
N LEU A 262 -11.79 -9.00 8.43
CA LEU A 262 -13.21 -8.77 8.73
C LEU A 262 -14.02 -10.07 8.77
N LYS A 263 -13.68 -11.08 7.97
CA LYS A 263 -14.31 -12.41 8.05
C LYS A 263 -14.08 -13.11 9.39
N LYS A 264 -13.02 -12.78 10.15
CA LYS A 264 -12.85 -13.29 11.51
C LYS A 264 -13.88 -12.72 12.47
N LEU A 265 -14.33 -11.48 12.24
CA LEU A 265 -15.33 -10.79 13.05
C LEU A 265 -16.75 -11.06 12.53
N PHE A 266 -16.90 -11.19 11.22
CA PHE A 266 -18.16 -11.39 10.50
C PHE A 266 -18.04 -12.56 9.53
N PRO A 267 -18.12 -13.81 10.01
CA PRO A 267 -17.83 -15.01 9.19
C PRO A 267 -18.71 -15.16 7.94
N ASP A 268 -19.94 -14.65 7.99
CA ASP A 268 -20.90 -14.73 6.87
C ASP A 268 -20.68 -13.63 5.80
N SER A 269 -19.75 -12.71 6.02
CA SER A 269 -19.47 -11.63 5.08
C SER A 269 -18.78 -12.15 3.82
N LYS A 270 -18.93 -11.40 2.72
CA LYS A 270 -18.39 -11.75 1.41
C LYS A 270 -17.23 -10.85 1.01
N ILE A 271 -16.26 -11.41 0.31
CA ILE A 271 -15.17 -10.66 -0.30
C ILE A 271 -15.39 -10.68 -1.81
N VAL A 272 -15.49 -9.49 -2.39
CA VAL A 272 -15.58 -9.25 -3.83
C VAL A 272 -14.26 -8.68 -4.31
N ALA A 273 -13.57 -9.42 -5.15
CA ALA A 273 -12.41 -8.92 -5.90
C ALA A 273 -12.93 -8.28 -7.20
N SER A 274 -12.62 -7.01 -7.42
CA SER A 274 -13.02 -6.28 -8.63
C SER A 274 -11.80 -5.97 -9.47
N GLU A 275 -11.87 -6.25 -10.76
CA GLU A 275 -10.79 -6.00 -11.73
C GLU A 275 -11.31 -5.30 -12.97
N ALA A 276 -10.41 -4.82 -13.84
CA ALA A 276 -10.81 -4.26 -15.12
C ALA A 276 -11.23 -5.38 -16.08
N LEU A 277 -12.33 -5.19 -16.80
CA LEU A 277 -12.82 -6.15 -17.82
C LEU A 277 -11.75 -6.37 -18.92
N GLN A 278 -10.93 -5.36 -19.19
CA GLN A 278 -9.83 -5.42 -20.15
C GLN A 278 -8.61 -6.22 -19.63
N CYS A 279 -8.57 -6.49 -18.32
CA CYS A 279 -7.51 -7.27 -17.66
C CYS A 279 -8.12 -8.23 -16.62
N PRO A 280 -8.93 -9.22 -17.04
CA PRO A 280 -9.70 -10.09 -16.13
C PRO A 280 -8.84 -11.28 -15.65
N THR A 281 -7.80 -10.99 -14.89
CA THR A 281 -6.80 -11.97 -14.45
C THR A 281 -7.39 -13.08 -13.58
N LEU A 282 -8.24 -12.70 -12.63
CA LEU A 282 -8.89 -13.66 -11.72
C LEU A 282 -10.08 -14.36 -12.38
N LEU A 283 -10.88 -13.61 -13.15
CA LEU A 283 -12.13 -14.11 -13.71
C LEU A 283 -11.90 -15.05 -14.89
N GLU A 284 -10.97 -14.71 -15.80
CA GLU A 284 -10.77 -15.40 -17.06
C GLU A 284 -9.31 -15.79 -17.34
N ASN A 285 -8.40 -15.59 -16.39
CA ASN A 285 -6.96 -15.73 -16.60
C ASN A 285 -6.48 -14.87 -17.80
N GLY A 286 -7.13 -13.71 -17.98
CA GLY A 286 -6.91 -12.79 -19.08
C GLY A 286 -5.94 -11.66 -18.71
N PHE A 287 -5.39 -11.04 -19.75
CA PHE A 287 -4.53 -9.86 -19.61
C PHE A 287 -4.70 -8.93 -20.80
N GLY A 288 -4.78 -7.63 -20.53
CA GLY A 288 -4.81 -6.60 -21.55
C GLY A 288 -4.54 -5.22 -20.96
N ALA A 289 -4.33 -4.25 -21.85
CA ALA A 289 -4.18 -2.86 -21.47
C ALA A 289 -5.53 -2.28 -21.00
N HIS A 290 -5.51 -1.47 -19.95
CA HIS A 290 -6.67 -0.79 -19.39
C HIS A 290 -6.27 0.60 -18.87
N ARG A 291 -7.28 1.43 -18.56
CA ARG A 291 -7.09 2.84 -18.13
C ARG A 291 -7.20 3.06 -16.62
N ILE A 292 -7.42 2.00 -15.84
CA ILE A 292 -7.54 2.10 -14.39
C ILE A 292 -6.18 1.94 -13.75
N GLU A 293 -5.58 3.03 -13.28
CA GLU A 293 -4.26 3.00 -12.65
C GLU A 293 -4.27 2.22 -11.33
N GLY A 294 -3.20 1.48 -11.07
CA GLY A 294 -2.93 0.83 -9.79
C GLY A 294 -3.62 -0.52 -9.56
N ILE A 295 -4.31 -1.06 -10.56
CA ILE A 295 -4.89 -2.40 -10.55
C ILE A 295 -4.43 -3.22 -11.76
N GLY A 296 -4.78 -4.52 -11.77
CA GLY A 296 -4.43 -5.43 -12.86
C GLY A 296 -3.05 -6.07 -12.68
N ASP A 297 -2.92 -7.28 -13.16
CA ASP A 297 -1.68 -8.06 -13.23
C ASP A 297 -1.83 -9.15 -14.30
N LYS A 298 -0.71 -9.79 -14.66
CA LYS A 298 -0.68 -10.97 -15.55
C LYS A 298 -0.89 -12.29 -14.81
N HIS A 299 -0.78 -12.27 -13.49
CA HIS A 299 -0.79 -13.47 -12.65
C HIS A 299 -1.62 -13.21 -11.40
N VAL A 300 -2.25 -14.26 -10.89
CA VAL A 300 -2.83 -14.24 -9.55
C VAL A 300 -1.68 -14.06 -8.54
N PRO A 301 -1.69 -12.98 -7.73
CA PRO A 301 -0.63 -12.73 -6.77
C PRO A 301 -0.45 -13.85 -5.76
N TRP A 302 0.79 -14.20 -5.41
CA TRP A 302 1.09 -15.21 -4.40
C TRP A 302 0.48 -14.92 -3.02
N ILE A 303 0.32 -13.64 -2.70
CA ILE A 303 -0.27 -13.20 -1.43
C ILE A 303 -1.80 -13.21 -1.43
N HIS A 304 -2.44 -13.49 -2.57
CA HIS A 304 -3.90 -13.50 -2.67
C HIS A 304 -4.48 -14.75 -2.00
N ASN A 305 -5.28 -14.57 -0.98
CA ASN A 305 -6.05 -15.64 -0.35
C ASN A 305 -7.32 -15.95 -1.18
N THR A 306 -7.14 -16.62 -2.30
CA THR A 306 -8.23 -16.95 -3.23
C THR A 306 -9.31 -17.82 -2.59
N LYS A 307 -8.97 -18.60 -1.56
CA LYS A 307 -9.94 -19.42 -0.81
C LYS A 307 -11.01 -18.58 -0.11
N ASN A 308 -10.68 -17.35 0.31
CA ASN A 308 -11.60 -16.46 0.99
C ASN A 308 -12.29 -15.46 0.06
N THR A 309 -11.88 -15.38 -1.21
CA THR A 309 -12.56 -14.54 -2.21
C THR A 309 -13.84 -15.24 -2.67
N ASP A 310 -14.98 -14.62 -2.38
CA ASP A 310 -16.29 -15.23 -2.67
C ASP A 310 -16.80 -14.92 -4.08
N VAL A 311 -16.47 -13.72 -4.58
CA VAL A 311 -16.94 -13.22 -5.88
C VAL A 311 -15.81 -12.50 -6.59
N VAL A 312 -15.70 -12.70 -7.89
CA VAL A 312 -14.86 -11.91 -8.78
C VAL A 312 -15.77 -11.15 -9.74
N THR A 313 -15.52 -9.85 -9.93
CA THR A 313 -16.25 -9.03 -10.90
C THR A 313 -15.26 -8.30 -11.79
N ALA A 314 -15.62 -8.16 -13.06
CA ALA A 314 -14.85 -7.36 -13.99
C ALA A 314 -15.68 -6.13 -14.43
N ILE A 315 -15.09 -4.95 -14.34
CA ILE A 315 -15.73 -3.66 -14.63
C ILE A 315 -15.08 -3.06 -15.88
N ASP A 316 -15.88 -2.66 -16.85
CA ASP A 316 -15.40 -1.97 -18.05
C ASP A 316 -14.72 -0.64 -17.64
N ASP A 317 -13.48 -0.45 -18.06
CA ASP A 317 -12.72 0.75 -17.76
C ASP A 317 -13.32 2.02 -18.38
N ASN A 318 -14.06 1.89 -19.50
CA ASN A 318 -14.82 2.99 -20.09
C ASN A 318 -15.92 3.50 -19.16
N ALA A 319 -16.63 2.60 -18.48
CA ALA A 319 -17.65 2.98 -17.52
C ALA A 319 -17.02 3.80 -16.37
N VAL A 320 -15.86 3.36 -15.84
CA VAL A 320 -15.15 4.06 -14.78
C VAL A 320 -14.69 5.46 -15.24
N VAL A 321 -14.13 5.57 -16.44
CA VAL A 321 -13.68 6.87 -16.99
C VAL A 321 -14.86 7.81 -17.21
N ASN A 322 -16.00 7.31 -17.71
CA ASN A 322 -17.19 8.12 -17.93
C ASN A 322 -17.78 8.64 -16.61
N ILE A 323 -17.83 7.79 -15.58
CA ILE A 323 -18.25 8.23 -14.23
C ILE A 323 -17.29 9.29 -13.68
N SER A 324 -15.97 9.09 -13.81
CA SER A 324 -14.98 10.09 -13.37
C SER A 324 -15.16 11.43 -14.08
N ARG A 325 -15.47 11.45 -15.37
CA ARG A 325 -15.75 12.68 -16.13
C ARG A 325 -17.00 13.35 -15.61
N LEU A 326 -18.08 12.61 -15.41
CA LEU A 326 -19.33 13.15 -14.89
C LEU A 326 -19.12 13.90 -13.55
N PHE A 327 -18.30 13.36 -12.65
CA PHE A 327 -18.01 13.99 -11.36
C PHE A 327 -17.02 15.15 -11.41
N ASN A 328 -16.23 15.31 -12.47
CA ASN A 328 -15.21 16.35 -12.55
C ASN A 328 -15.53 17.47 -13.56
N GLU A 329 -16.45 17.23 -14.49
CA GLU A 329 -16.77 18.15 -15.58
C GLU A 329 -18.15 18.84 -15.42
N GLU A 330 -18.99 18.38 -14.50
CA GLU A 330 -20.29 18.96 -14.11
C GLU A 330 -20.27 19.49 -12.67
#